data_0abafce43ee871fb0cbf4d2a174fc747
#
_entry.id   0abafce43ee871fb0cbf4d2a174fc747
#
_cell.length_a   1.000
_cell.length_b   1.000
_cell.length_c   1.000
_cell.angle_alpha   90.00
_cell.angle_beta   90.00
_cell.angle_gamma   90.00
#
_symmetry.space_group_name_H-M   'P 1'
#
loop_
_entity.id
_entity.type
_entity.pdbx_description
1 polymer ?
#
loop_
_entity_poly.entity_id
_entity_poly.type
_entity_poly.pdbx_seq_one_letter_code
_entity_poly.pdbx_strand_id
1 'polypeptide(L)'
;MSDILSIGASATQLYRASLSTVSNNIANLNTDGYTRQVSSSTESVPSSQGTVYIGTGARLENVARAYDEFAEGTLRNSGSELAGQQPMINYANRIVDIMGAETSGLSGAMDQFFASANRLSTDPASIPLRNIFLRDGDALAARFRELSGQLGDIEQETQKKIELQVAKLNNLSEQLAEVNIQLNRTLSVEMQPARLLDQRDSLLRDLSQITKINVRETATGAVDVRLGNKVGSLAVSGAQATTFGSKFYANQPGRVDLISEPNGDTRPVSSASGGMLGGLIQLRNQVLAPAMNSFDGLAQT
;
A
#
# COMPACT_ATOMS: atom_id res chain seq x y z
N MET A 1 -51.92 6.70 32.88
CA MET A 1 -51.06 7.75 33.47
C MET A 1 -49.68 7.54 32.91
N SER A 2 -49.29 8.39 31.95
CA SER A 2 -47.87 8.49 31.56
C SER A 2 -47.17 9.03 32.80
N ASP A 3 -46.59 8.15 33.52
CA ASP A 3 -46.13 8.37 34.86
C ASP A 3 -44.88 9.23 34.79
N ILE A 4 -44.78 10.33 35.50
CA ILE A 4 -43.58 11.13 35.65
C ILE A 4 -42.39 10.23 35.96
N LEU A 5 -42.63 9.15 36.71
CA LEU A 5 -41.66 8.08 36.96
C LEU A 5 -41.16 7.38 35.69
N SER A 6 -42.03 7.12 34.72
CA SER A 6 -41.62 6.46 33.46
C SER A 6 -40.76 7.38 32.61
N ILE A 7 -41.06 8.67 32.56
CA ILE A 7 -40.25 9.70 31.88
C ILE A 7 -38.87 9.82 32.58
N GLY A 8 -38.86 9.88 33.92
CA GLY A 8 -37.59 9.91 34.69
C GLY A 8 -36.76 8.64 34.50
N ALA A 9 -37.41 7.46 34.43
CA ALA A 9 -36.72 6.18 34.16
C ALA A 9 -36.12 6.14 32.75
N SER A 10 -36.87 6.59 31.72
CA SER A 10 -36.38 6.64 30.32
C SER A 10 -35.18 7.59 30.18
N ALA A 11 -35.25 8.78 30.81
CA ALA A 11 -34.14 9.73 30.85
C ALA A 11 -32.91 9.14 31.54
N THR A 12 -33.08 8.44 32.66
CA THR A 12 -31.97 7.78 33.37
C THR A 12 -31.33 6.68 32.50
N GLN A 13 -32.12 5.86 31.79
CA GLN A 13 -31.62 4.83 30.88
C GLN A 13 -30.84 5.47 29.71
N LEU A 14 -31.36 6.54 29.09
CA LEU A 14 -30.68 7.27 28.04
C LEU A 14 -29.31 7.81 28.50
N TYR A 15 -29.26 8.48 29.65
CA TYR A 15 -28.01 9.03 30.18
C TYR A 15 -27.00 7.95 30.56
N ARG A 16 -27.46 6.81 31.10
CA ARG A 16 -26.59 5.64 31.34
C ARG A 16 -26.00 5.09 30.06
N ALA A 17 -26.77 4.96 28.99
CA ALA A 17 -26.28 4.50 27.68
C ALA A 17 -25.29 5.51 27.09
N SER A 18 -25.59 6.81 27.17
CA SER A 18 -24.67 7.86 26.69
C SER A 18 -23.36 7.88 27.49
N LEU A 19 -23.43 7.73 28.81
CA LEU A 19 -22.24 7.65 29.66
C LEU A 19 -21.42 6.40 29.38
N SER A 20 -22.07 5.25 29.10
CA SER A 20 -21.39 4.03 28.66
C SER A 20 -20.64 4.23 27.35
N THR A 21 -21.24 4.94 26.38
CA THR A 21 -20.57 5.29 25.10
C THR A 21 -19.34 6.17 25.35
N VAL A 22 -19.44 7.20 26.20
CA VAL A 22 -18.30 8.05 26.55
C VAL A 22 -17.22 7.25 27.25
N SER A 23 -17.58 6.40 28.21
CA SER A 23 -16.63 5.54 28.93
C SER A 23 -15.91 4.57 27.99
N ASN A 24 -16.63 3.99 27.01
CA ASN A 24 -16.04 3.14 25.98
C ASN A 24 -15.06 3.93 25.08
N ASN A 25 -15.40 5.16 24.70
CA ASN A 25 -14.49 6.03 23.95
C ASN A 25 -13.19 6.33 24.72
N ILE A 26 -13.31 6.61 26.03
CA ILE A 26 -12.15 6.87 26.89
C ILE A 26 -11.27 5.61 27.01
N ALA A 27 -11.90 4.46 27.26
CA ALA A 27 -11.19 3.19 27.40
C ALA A 27 -10.41 2.80 26.13
N ASN A 28 -10.93 3.19 24.95
CA ASN A 28 -10.34 2.86 23.66
C ASN A 28 -9.57 4.03 23.01
N LEU A 29 -9.27 5.10 23.77
CA LEU A 29 -8.59 6.29 23.23
C LEU A 29 -7.26 5.97 22.51
N ASN A 30 -6.52 4.98 23.03
CA ASN A 30 -5.24 4.53 22.50
C ASN A 30 -5.34 3.20 21.74
N THR A 31 -6.53 2.75 21.40
CA THR A 31 -6.72 1.53 20.60
C THR A 31 -6.61 1.86 19.12
N ASP A 32 -5.62 1.27 18.43
CA ASP A 32 -5.44 1.47 17.01
C ASP A 32 -6.70 1.08 16.22
N GLY A 33 -7.08 1.96 15.28
CA GLY A 33 -8.23 1.73 14.42
C GLY A 33 -9.60 1.99 15.08
N TYR A 34 -9.65 2.32 16.37
CA TYR A 34 -10.91 2.63 17.03
C TYR A 34 -11.49 3.97 16.54
N THR A 35 -12.75 3.95 16.12
CA THR A 35 -13.48 5.16 15.76
C THR A 35 -14.40 5.59 16.89
N ARG A 36 -14.28 6.87 17.32
CA ARG A 36 -15.13 7.45 18.37
C ARG A 36 -16.61 7.26 18.06
N GLN A 37 -17.38 6.83 19.06
CA GLN A 37 -18.82 6.64 18.94
C GLN A 37 -19.58 7.83 19.53
N VAL A 38 -20.71 8.16 18.91
CA VAL A 38 -21.62 9.24 19.35
C VAL A 38 -23.01 8.63 19.51
N SER A 39 -23.60 8.84 20.69
CA SER A 39 -24.98 8.48 20.95
C SER A 39 -25.93 9.60 20.51
N SER A 40 -26.95 9.28 19.74
CA SER A 40 -28.07 10.16 19.41
C SER A 40 -29.33 9.76 20.17
N SER A 41 -30.12 10.77 20.53
CA SER A 41 -31.40 10.58 21.22
C SER A 41 -32.55 11.18 20.45
N THR A 42 -33.69 10.55 20.53
CA THR A 42 -34.93 11.04 19.94
C THR A 42 -36.06 11.06 20.96
N GLU A 43 -37.07 11.86 20.71
CA GLU A 43 -38.29 11.87 21.53
C GLU A 43 -39.00 10.51 21.43
N SER A 44 -39.53 10.04 22.56
CA SER A 44 -40.40 8.89 22.59
C SER A 44 -41.79 9.24 22.03
N VAL A 45 -42.48 8.28 21.42
CA VAL A 45 -43.79 8.49 20.82
C VAL A 45 -44.74 9.14 21.82
N PRO A 46 -45.29 10.32 21.55
CA PRO A 46 -46.22 10.99 22.47
C PRO A 46 -47.47 10.14 22.74
N SER A 47 -47.96 10.18 23.95
CA SER A 47 -49.23 9.54 24.35
C SER A 47 -50.41 10.48 24.05
N SER A 48 -51.45 9.97 23.36
CA SER A 48 -52.68 10.73 23.12
C SER A 48 -53.63 10.62 24.33
N GLN A 49 -54.04 11.75 24.85
CA GLN A 49 -55.10 11.85 25.84
C GLN A 49 -56.20 12.73 25.29
N GLY A 50 -57.14 12.12 24.59
CA GLY A 50 -58.23 12.86 23.92
C GLY A 50 -57.68 13.71 22.74
N THR A 51 -57.82 15.02 22.83
CA THR A 51 -57.33 15.98 21.84
C THR A 51 -55.91 16.50 22.10
N VAL A 52 -55.26 16.04 23.19
CA VAL A 52 -53.93 16.52 23.60
C VAL A 52 -52.91 15.40 23.51
N TYR A 53 -51.73 15.71 22.97
CA TYR A 53 -50.59 14.82 22.95
C TYR A 53 -49.63 15.19 24.09
N ILE A 54 -49.28 14.22 24.92
CA ILE A 54 -48.36 14.38 26.02
C ILE A 54 -47.05 13.63 25.71
N GLY A 55 -45.92 14.35 25.83
CA GLY A 55 -44.59 13.74 25.66
C GLY A 55 -44.33 12.63 26.67
N THR A 56 -43.72 11.57 26.27
CA THR A 56 -43.42 10.36 27.08
C THR A 56 -41.94 10.19 27.40
N GLY A 57 -41.13 11.25 27.19
CA GLY A 57 -39.70 11.28 27.44
C GLY A 57 -38.85 11.09 26.21
N ALA A 58 -37.59 10.69 26.41
CA ALA A 58 -36.62 10.46 25.33
C ALA A 58 -36.04 9.05 25.38
N ARG A 59 -35.61 8.56 24.26
CA ARG A 59 -34.97 7.25 24.10
C ARG A 59 -33.67 7.37 23.30
N LEU A 60 -32.76 6.43 23.52
CA LEU A 60 -31.61 6.27 22.65
C LEU A 60 -32.10 5.88 21.24
N GLU A 61 -31.70 6.62 20.24
CA GLU A 61 -32.00 6.35 18.83
C GLU A 61 -30.96 5.45 18.23
N ASN A 62 -29.69 5.88 18.33
CA ASN A 62 -28.57 5.17 17.74
C ASN A 62 -27.26 5.47 18.48
N VAL A 63 -26.29 4.60 18.32
CA VAL A 63 -24.87 4.84 18.65
C VAL A 63 -24.08 4.66 17.37
N ALA A 64 -23.72 5.76 16.73
CA ALA A 64 -23.05 5.78 15.45
C ALA A 64 -21.55 6.11 15.61
N ARG A 65 -20.74 5.66 14.66
CA ARG A 65 -19.33 6.04 14.54
C ARG A 65 -19.23 7.49 14.04
N ALA A 66 -18.31 8.26 14.61
CA ALA A 66 -17.92 9.57 14.07
C ALA A 66 -16.96 9.37 12.89
N TYR A 67 -17.49 8.93 11.77
CA TYR A 67 -16.76 8.54 10.57
C TYR A 67 -16.97 9.56 9.45
N ASP A 68 -15.89 9.94 8.78
CA ASP A 68 -15.89 10.81 7.61
C ASP A 68 -15.22 10.06 6.44
N GLU A 69 -16.05 9.62 5.49
CA GLU A 69 -15.61 8.85 4.31
C GLU A 69 -14.62 9.62 3.44
N PHE A 70 -14.82 10.94 3.30
CA PHE A 70 -13.93 11.78 2.48
C PHE A 70 -12.57 11.95 3.15
N ALA A 71 -12.52 12.19 4.45
CA ALA A 71 -11.28 12.30 5.21
C ALA A 71 -10.49 10.99 5.18
N GLU A 72 -11.16 9.86 5.40
CA GLU A 72 -10.55 8.51 5.31
C GLU A 72 -10.06 8.19 3.89
N GLY A 73 -10.82 8.56 2.87
CA GLY A 73 -10.41 8.41 1.47
C GLY A 73 -9.14 9.21 1.15
N THR A 74 -9.08 10.46 1.64
CA THR A 74 -7.90 11.32 1.50
C THR A 74 -6.70 10.75 2.24
N LEU A 75 -6.89 10.28 3.47
CA LEU A 75 -5.84 9.65 4.27
C LEU A 75 -5.25 8.42 3.56
N ARG A 76 -6.10 7.53 3.04
CA ARG A 76 -5.67 6.35 2.27
C ARG A 76 -4.89 6.73 1.01
N ASN A 77 -5.36 7.72 0.25
CA ASN A 77 -4.68 8.17 -0.96
C ASN A 77 -3.31 8.77 -0.65
N SER A 78 -3.23 9.70 0.31
CA SER A 78 -1.97 10.33 0.72
C SER A 78 -0.98 9.32 1.31
N GLY A 79 -1.46 8.38 2.13
CA GLY A 79 -0.65 7.28 2.66
C GLY A 79 -0.10 6.38 1.56
N SER A 80 -0.92 6.07 0.55
CA SER A 80 -0.50 5.29 -0.61
C SER A 80 0.56 6.02 -1.45
N GLU A 81 0.41 7.32 -1.68
CA GLU A 81 1.39 8.12 -2.40
C GLU A 81 2.72 8.18 -1.67
N LEU A 82 2.69 8.44 -0.36
CA LEU A 82 3.90 8.46 0.48
C LEU A 82 4.61 7.10 0.47
N ALA A 83 3.88 6.01 0.67
CA ALA A 83 4.44 4.65 0.65
C ALA A 83 5.04 4.30 -0.71
N GLY A 84 4.45 4.79 -1.82
CA GLY A 84 4.95 4.59 -3.18
C GLY A 84 6.25 5.33 -3.48
N GLN A 85 6.48 6.50 -2.87
CA GLN A 85 7.71 7.26 -3.06
C GLN A 85 8.91 6.65 -2.31
N GLN A 86 8.67 5.94 -1.21
CA GLN A 86 9.73 5.41 -0.35
C GLN A 86 10.72 4.49 -1.07
N PRO A 87 10.30 3.50 -1.90
CA PRO A 87 11.23 2.68 -2.67
C PRO A 87 12.05 3.51 -3.67
N MET A 88 11.41 4.47 -4.33
CA MET A 88 12.08 5.33 -5.31
C MET A 88 13.22 6.11 -4.66
N ILE A 89 12.97 6.77 -3.51
CA ILE A 89 13.98 7.53 -2.79
C ILE A 89 15.13 6.61 -2.35
N ASN A 90 14.82 5.46 -1.76
CA ASN A 90 15.83 4.58 -1.16
C ASN A 90 16.73 3.91 -2.21
N TYR A 91 16.16 3.44 -3.32
CA TYR A 91 16.90 2.65 -4.30
C TYR A 91 17.42 3.48 -5.47
N ALA A 92 16.71 4.53 -5.92
CA ALA A 92 17.19 5.38 -6.99
C ALA A 92 18.48 6.11 -6.57
N ASN A 93 18.54 6.66 -5.35
CA ASN A 93 19.76 7.26 -4.83
C ASN A 93 20.90 6.23 -4.78
N ARG A 94 20.63 5.02 -4.31
CA ARG A 94 21.64 3.95 -4.27
C ARG A 94 22.13 3.56 -5.66
N ILE A 95 21.26 3.50 -6.67
CA ILE A 95 21.65 3.24 -8.07
C ILE A 95 22.50 4.39 -8.62
N VAL A 96 22.11 5.64 -8.33
CA VAL A 96 22.88 6.83 -8.73
C VAL A 96 24.27 6.82 -8.08
N ASP A 97 24.39 6.50 -6.80
CA ASP A 97 25.67 6.42 -6.10
C ASP A 97 26.59 5.32 -6.68
N ILE A 98 25.99 4.18 -7.06
CA ILE A 98 26.72 3.07 -7.72
C ILE A 98 27.27 3.52 -9.08
N MET A 99 26.48 4.23 -9.88
CA MET A 99 26.85 4.62 -11.24
C MET A 99 27.60 5.95 -11.34
N GLY A 100 27.40 6.86 -10.38
CA GLY A 100 27.78 8.27 -10.47
C GLY A 100 29.05 8.68 -9.69
N ALA A 101 29.77 7.77 -9.05
CA ALA A 101 31.00 8.11 -8.30
C ALA A 101 32.13 8.56 -9.26
N GLU A 102 32.42 9.88 -9.29
CA GLU A 102 33.33 10.51 -10.27
C GLU A 102 34.75 9.91 -10.27
N THR A 103 35.33 9.59 -9.12
CA THR A 103 36.73 9.12 -9.01
C THR A 103 36.85 7.61 -8.83
N SER A 104 35.86 6.97 -8.24
CA SER A 104 35.82 5.51 -8.00
C SER A 104 34.77 4.81 -8.88
N GLY A 105 34.07 5.55 -9.72
CA GLY A 105 33.05 5.06 -10.64
C GLY A 105 33.64 4.38 -11.89
N LEU A 106 32.75 3.88 -12.72
CA LEU A 106 33.09 3.25 -13.99
C LEU A 106 33.81 4.24 -14.92
N SER A 107 33.38 5.51 -14.94
CA SER A 107 33.99 6.57 -15.74
C SER A 107 35.49 6.73 -15.46
N GLY A 108 35.88 6.83 -14.18
CA GLY A 108 37.29 6.95 -13.80
C GLY A 108 38.14 5.73 -14.23
N ALA A 109 37.60 4.52 -14.13
CA ALA A 109 38.28 3.32 -14.60
C ALA A 109 38.42 3.26 -16.13
N MET A 110 37.41 3.72 -16.87
CA MET A 110 37.45 3.84 -18.33
C MET A 110 38.46 4.90 -18.78
N ASP A 111 38.47 6.08 -18.15
CA ASP A 111 39.42 7.16 -18.44
C ASP A 111 40.86 6.68 -18.24
N GLN A 112 41.12 5.96 -17.16
CA GLN A 112 42.44 5.40 -16.88
C GLN A 112 42.86 4.36 -17.90
N PHE A 113 41.94 3.47 -18.30
CA PHE A 113 42.20 2.47 -19.34
C PHE A 113 42.52 3.13 -20.70
N PHE A 114 41.72 4.08 -21.15
CA PHE A 114 41.97 4.80 -22.40
C PHE A 114 43.22 5.65 -22.36
N ALA A 115 43.53 6.28 -21.21
CA ALA A 115 44.80 7.01 -21.04
C ALA A 115 46.00 6.06 -21.13
N SER A 116 45.94 4.86 -20.56
CA SER A 116 47.02 3.87 -20.66
C SER A 116 47.15 3.30 -22.08
N ALA A 117 46.02 3.09 -22.79
CA ALA A 117 46.03 2.70 -24.21
C ALA A 117 46.70 3.77 -25.08
N ASN A 118 46.38 5.04 -24.85
CA ASN A 118 46.99 6.15 -25.60
C ASN A 118 48.49 6.25 -25.32
N ARG A 119 48.95 6.11 -24.09
CA ARG A 119 50.40 6.06 -23.75
C ARG A 119 51.11 4.87 -24.44
N LEU A 120 50.48 3.71 -24.46
CA LEU A 120 51.02 2.51 -25.13
C LEU A 120 51.15 2.73 -26.62
N SER A 121 50.22 3.46 -27.28
CA SER A 121 50.24 3.73 -28.69
C SER A 121 51.43 4.59 -29.10
N THR A 122 52.02 5.40 -28.19
CA THR A 122 53.21 6.23 -28.47
C THR A 122 54.52 5.44 -28.41
N ASP A 123 54.60 4.34 -27.65
CA ASP A 123 55.73 3.41 -27.61
C ASP A 123 55.26 1.98 -27.40
N PRO A 124 54.81 1.29 -28.48
CA PRO A 124 54.26 -0.05 -28.40
C PRO A 124 55.27 -1.15 -28.00
N ALA A 125 56.57 -0.86 -28.04
CA ALA A 125 57.62 -1.81 -27.67
C ALA A 125 57.95 -1.80 -26.17
N SER A 126 57.49 -0.78 -25.44
CA SER A 126 57.73 -0.60 -24.00
C SER A 126 57.02 -1.65 -23.16
N ILE A 127 57.81 -2.52 -22.51
CA ILE A 127 57.29 -3.54 -21.58
C ILE A 127 56.56 -2.88 -20.38
N PRO A 128 57.11 -1.81 -19.73
CA PRO A 128 56.39 -1.13 -18.65
C PRO A 128 54.99 -0.59 -19.07
N LEU A 129 54.88 0.03 -20.24
CA LEU A 129 53.58 0.54 -20.72
C LEU A 129 52.56 -0.57 -21.02
N ARG A 130 53.04 -1.71 -21.54
CA ARG A 130 52.17 -2.90 -21.73
C ARG A 130 51.65 -3.41 -20.40
N ASN A 131 52.50 -3.51 -19.37
CA ASN A 131 52.09 -3.95 -18.05
C ASN A 131 51.11 -2.99 -17.37
N ILE A 132 51.25 -1.66 -17.59
CA ILE A 132 50.29 -0.67 -17.11
C ILE A 132 48.93 -0.84 -17.81
N PHE A 133 48.94 -0.98 -19.15
CA PHE A 133 47.72 -1.18 -19.91
C PHE A 133 46.96 -2.44 -19.50
N LEU A 134 47.65 -3.57 -19.32
CA LEU A 134 47.05 -4.83 -18.85
C LEU A 134 46.45 -4.68 -17.45
N ARG A 135 47.19 -4.06 -16.53
CA ARG A 135 46.72 -3.80 -15.15
C ARG A 135 45.46 -2.92 -15.16
N ASP A 136 45.44 -1.87 -15.99
CA ASP A 136 44.31 -0.92 -16.05
C ASP A 136 43.11 -1.59 -16.74
N GLY A 137 43.32 -2.52 -17.70
CA GLY A 137 42.30 -3.37 -18.27
C GLY A 137 41.68 -4.34 -17.24
N ASP A 138 42.53 -4.99 -16.45
CA ASP A 138 42.08 -5.86 -15.36
C ASP A 138 41.27 -5.09 -14.30
N ALA A 139 41.71 -3.87 -13.95
CA ALA A 139 41.02 -3.01 -13.03
C ALA A 139 39.64 -2.58 -13.55
N LEU A 140 39.53 -2.23 -14.84
CA LEU A 140 38.27 -1.90 -15.50
C LEU A 140 37.32 -3.11 -15.48
N ALA A 141 37.80 -4.29 -15.86
CA ALA A 141 37.00 -5.53 -15.81
C ALA A 141 36.55 -5.90 -14.40
N ALA A 142 37.40 -5.68 -13.39
CA ALA A 142 37.03 -5.87 -11.99
C ALA A 142 35.93 -4.90 -11.56
N ARG A 143 36.00 -3.64 -12.00
CA ARG A 143 34.99 -2.62 -11.69
C ARG A 143 33.64 -2.95 -12.33
N PHE A 144 33.63 -3.41 -13.59
CA PHE A 144 32.40 -3.89 -14.22
C PHE A 144 31.75 -5.04 -13.43
N ARG A 145 32.51 -6.02 -13.00
CA ARG A 145 31.99 -7.15 -12.21
C ARG A 145 31.43 -6.70 -10.87
N GLU A 146 32.10 -5.78 -10.18
CA GLU A 146 31.65 -5.24 -8.92
C GLU A 146 30.31 -4.49 -9.06
N LEU A 147 30.19 -3.58 -10.03
CA LEU A 147 28.98 -2.82 -10.27
C LEU A 147 27.81 -3.71 -10.74
N SER A 148 28.08 -4.70 -11.58
CA SER A 148 27.09 -5.71 -11.97
C SER A 148 26.58 -6.49 -10.77
N GLY A 149 27.46 -6.87 -9.86
CA GLY A 149 27.10 -7.53 -8.61
C GLY A 149 26.18 -6.65 -7.74
N GLN A 150 26.53 -5.38 -7.54
CA GLN A 150 25.73 -4.45 -6.75
C GLN A 150 24.34 -4.18 -7.37
N LEU A 151 24.21 -4.08 -8.69
CA LEU A 151 22.93 -3.97 -9.37
C LEU A 151 22.10 -5.26 -9.21
N GLY A 152 22.74 -6.43 -9.33
CA GLY A 152 22.14 -7.73 -9.09
C GLY A 152 21.60 -7.89 -7.65
N ASP A 153 22.33 -7.38 -6.67
CA ASP A 153 21.88 -7.38 -5.26
C ASP A 153 20.62 -6.53 -5.07
N ILE A 154 20.55 -5.35 -5.71
CA ILE A 154 19.35 -4.51 -5.71
C ILE A 154 18.18 -5.23 -6.40
N GLU A 155 18.46 -5.92 -7.50
CA GLU A 155 17.43 -6.71 -8.20
C GLU A 155 16.84 -7.79 -7.29
N GLN A 156 17.68 -8.59 -6.64
CA GLN A 156 17.22 -9.63 -5.72
C GLN A 156 16.47 -9.07 -4.51
N GLU A 157 16.98 -7.97 -3.91
CA GLU A 157 16.33 -7.34 -2.77
C GLU A 157 14.94 -6.82 -3.12
N THR A 158 14.83 -6.13 -4.26
CA THR A 158 13.53 -5.60 -4.74
C THR A 158 12.59 -6.72 -5.14
N GLN A 159 13.09 -7.82 -5.72
CA GLN A 159 12.27 -9.00 -6.02
C GLN A 159 11.64 -9.59 -4.75
N LYS A 160 12.45 -9.88 -3.73
CA LYS A 160 11.97 -10.40 -2.45
C LYS A 160 10.95 -9.47 -1.80
N LYS A 161 11.18 -8.14 -1.85
CA LYS A 161 10.23 -7.16 -1.32
C LYS A 161 8.90 -7.17 -2.09
N ILE A 162 8.92 -7.28 -3.42
CA ILE A 162 7.70 -7.39 -4.23
C ILE A 162 6.91 -8.65 -3.86
N GLU A 163 7.58 -9.81 -3.79
CA GLU A 163 6.96 -11.07 -3.40
C GLU A 163 6.29 -10.99 -2.01
N LEU A 164 6.97 -10.37 -1.03
CA LEU A 164 6.42 -10.14 0.30
C LEU A 164 5.20 -9.20 0.29
N GLN A 165 5.25 -8.11 -0.51
CA GLN A 165 4.12 -7.18 -0.62
C GLN A 165 2.92 -7.83 -1.32
N VAL A 166 3.15 -8.68 -2.33
CA VAL A 166 2.10 -9.46 -3.00
C VAL A 166 1.46 -10.46 -2.04
N ALA A 167 2.25 -11.18 -1.26
CA ALA A 167 1.73 -12.08 -0.23
C ALA A 167 0.90 -11.33 0.82
N LYS A 168 1.35 -10.15 1.27
CA LYS A 168 0.62 -9.29 2.19
C LYS A 168 -0.68 -8.76 1.58
N LEU A 169 -0.67 -8.36 0.30
CA LEU A 169 -1.86 -7.95 -0.46
C LEU A 169 -2.91 -9.06 -0.46
N ASN A 170 -2.52 -10.29 -0.80
CA ASN A 170 -3.42 -11.44 -0.82
C ASN A 170 -4.03 -11.70 0.57
N ASN A 171 -3.21 -11.77 1.60
CA ASN A 171 -3.66 -12.02 2.96
C ASN A 171 -4.66 -10.94 3.45
N LEU A 172 -4.38 -9.65 3.22
CA LEU A 172 -5.29 -8.57 3.61
C LEU A 172 -6.60 -8.60 2.78
N SER A 173 -6.52 -8.98 1.51
CA SER A 173 -7.69 -9.14 0.65
C SER A 173 -8.60 -10.27 1.14
N GLU A 174 -8.03 -11.40 1.55
CA GLU A 174 -8.77 -12.51 2.16
C GLU A 174 -9.43 -12.12 3.48
N GLN A 175 -8.70 -11.46 4.39
CA GLN A 175 -9.26 -10.94 5.63
C GLN A 175 -10.41 -9.96 5.39
N LEU A 176 -10.26 -9.07 4.40
CA LEU A 176 -11.32 -8.12 4.05
C LEU A 176 -12.56 -8.83 3.48
N ALA A 177 -12.38 -9.86 2.65
CA ALA A 177 -13.48 -10.68 2.16
C ALA A 177 -14.21 -11.38 3.31
N GLU A 178 -13.49 -11.86 4.33
CA GLU A 178 -14.09 -12.46 5.53
C GLU A 178 -14.89 -11.43 6.35
N VAL A 179 -14.36 -10.23 6.55
CA VAL A 179 -15.11 -9.12 7.17
C VAL A 179 -16.36 -8.77 6.37
N ASN A 180 -16.29 -8.75 5.04
CA ASN A 180 -17.45 -8.53 4.17
C ASN A 180 -18.53 -9.61 4.37
N ILE A 181 -18.14 -10.88 4.53
CA ILE A 181 -19.12 -11.97 4.84
C ILE A 181 -19.87 -11.67 6.14
N GLN A 182 -19.17 -11.15 7.15
CA GLN A 182 -19.79 -10.81 8.42
C GLN A 182 -20.73 -9.60 8.29
N LEU A 183 -20.28 -8.55 7.56
CA LEU A 183 -21.08 -7.35 7.29
C LEU A 183 -22.35 -7.66 6.48
N ASN A 184 -22.29 -8.59 5.52
CA ASN A 184 -23.45 -8.96 4.72
C ASN A 184 -24.54 -9.77 5.47
N ARG A 185 -24.35 -10.03 6.79
CA ARG A 185 -25.37 -10.66 7.63
C ARG A 185 -26.46 -9.70 8.10
N THR A 186 -26.21 -8.39 8.01
CA THR A 186 -27.18 -7.34 8.35
C THR A 186 -27.67 -6.62 7.08
N LEU A 187 -28.79 -5.91 7.19
CA LEU A 187 -29.44 -5.28 6.03
C LEU A 187 -28.91 -3.87 5.75
N SER A 188 -28.30 -3.22 6.76
CA SER A 188 -27.79 -1.86 6.60
C SER A 188 -26.58 -1.58 7.47
N VAL A 189 -25.79 -0.57 7.08
CA VAL A 189 -24.56 -0.17 7.78
C VAL A 189 -24.82 0.37 9.18
N GLU A 190 -25.99 1.00 9.42
CA GLU A 190 -26.38 1.53 10.73
C GLU A 190 -26.61 0.44 11.77
N MET A 191 -26.87 -0.79 11.33
CA MET A 191 -27.08 -1.95 12.19
C MET A 191 -25.79 -2.75 12.45
N GLN A 192 -24.68 -2.33 11.89
CA GLN A 192 -23.39 -3.02 12.02
C GLN A 192 -22.73 -2.75 13.37
N PRO A 193 -22.07 -3.76 13.96
CA PRO A 193 -21.17 -3.52 15.08
C PRO A 193 -20.02 -2.57 14.67
N ALA A 194 -19.82 -1.49 15.41
CA ALA A 194 -18.77 -0.51 15.14
C ALA A 194 -17.40 -1.17 14.97
N ARG A 195 -17.10 -2.22 15.76
CA ARG A 195 -15.83 -2.97 15.68
C ARG A 195 -15.60 -3.62 14.30
N LEU A 196 -16.64 -4.13 13.64
CA LEU A 196 -16.48 -4.74 12.31
C LEU A 196 -16.16 -3.67 11.25
N LEU A 197 -16.79 -2.50 11.35
CA LEU A 197 -16.52 -1.37 10.47
C LEU A 197 -15.11 -0.81 10.72
N ASP A 198 -14.67 -0.72 11.99
CA ASP A 198 -13.30 -0.32 12.34
C ASP A 198 -12.26 -1.30 11.80
N GLN A 199 -12.52 -2.60 11.89
CA GLN A 199 -11.65 -3.64 11.33
C GLN A 199 -11.58 -3.54 9.81
N ARG A 200 -12.71 -3.33 9.11
CA ARG A 200 -12.76 -3.08 7.67
C ARG A 200 -11.88 -1.88 7.29
N ASP A 201 -12.06 -0.77 7.99
CA ASP A 201 -11.36 0.48 7.67
C ASP A 201 -9.85 0.36 7.95
N SER A 202 -9.44 -0.38 8.99
CA SER A 202 -8.04 -0.71 9.24
C SER A 202 -7.43 -1.53 8.10
N LEU A 203 -8.11 -2.58 7.64
CA LEU A 203 -7.67 -3.39 6.50
C LEU A 203 -7.56 -2.57 5.21
N LEU A 204 -8.49 -1.63 4.97
CA LEU A 204 -8.43 -0.72 3.83
C LEU A 204 -7.23 0.23 3.91
N ARG A 205 -6.89 0.74 5.10
CA ARG A 205 -5.67 1.56 5.30
C ARG A 205 -4.41 0.74 5.02
N ASP A 206 -4.33 -0.48 5.54
CA ASP A 206 -3.18 -1.37 5.30
C ASP A 206 -3.03 -1.75 3.83
N LEU A 207 -4.13 -2.06 3.13
CA LEU A 207 -4.14 -2.30 1.68
C LEU A 207 -3.66 -1.08 0.90
N SER A 208 -4.07 0.13 1.31
CA SER A 208 -3.67 1.37 0.64
C SER A 208 -2.16 1.67 0.75
N GLN A 209 -1.50 1.21 1.81
CA GLN A 209 -0.04 1.31 1.94
C GLN A 209 0.70 0.37 0.98
N ILE A 210 0.08 -0.76 0.60
CA ILE A 210 0.67 -1.71 -0.34
C ILE A 210 0.49 -1.25 -1.79
N THR A 211 -0.71 -0.80 -2.14
CA THR A 211 -1.04 -0.29 -3.48
C THR A 211 -2.19 0.69 -3.40
N LYS A 212 -2.27 1.62 -4.35
CA LYS A 212 -3.45 2.50 -4.46
C LYS A 212 -4.70 1.65 -4.67
N ILE A 213 -5.75 1.96 -3.92
CA ILE A 213 -7.02 1.25 -4.00
C ILE A 213 -8.17 2.21 -4.31
N ASN A 214 -9.17 1.70 -5.01
CA ASN A 214 -10.47 2.33 -5.17
C ASN A 214 -11.51 1.47 -4.46
N VAL A 215 -12.22 2.06 -3.52
CA VAL A 215 -13.19 1.40 -2.64
C VAL A 215 -14.59 1.81 -3.04
N ARG A 216 -15.50 0.84 -3.12
CA ARG A 216 -16.94 1.04 -3.31
C ARG A 216 -17.68 0.36 -2.17
N GLU A 217 -18.34 1.13 -1.34
CA GLU A 217 -19.15 0.63 -0.23
C GLU A 217 -20.55 0.19 -0.71
N THR A 218 -21.06 -0.87 -0.12
CA THR A 218 -22.42 -1.39 -0.32
C THR A 218 -23.34 -0.92 0.81
N ALA A 219 -24.65 -1.10 0.66
CA ALA A 219 -25.64 -0.72 1.68
C ALA A 219 -25.41 -1.41 3.04
N THR A 220 -24.79 -2.57 3.06
CA THR A 220 -24.47 -3.33 4.29
C THR A 220 -23.19 -2.87 4.97
N GLY A 221 -22.45 -1.94 4.37
CA GLY A 221 -21.12 -1.54 4.82
C GLY A 221 -19.99 -2.47 4.34
N ALA A 222 -20.29 -3.55 3.63
CA ALA A 222 -19.29 -4.34 2.92
C ALA A 222 -18.69 -3.54 1.75
N VAL A 223 -17.49 -3.90 1.30
CA VAL A 223 -16.77 -3.13 0.30
C VAL A 223 -16.27 -3.99 -0.86
N ASP A 224 -16.38 -3.45 -2.07
CA ASP A 224 -15.62 -3.93 -3.23
C ASP A 224 -14.36 -3.08 -3.38
N VAL A 225 -13.22 -3.73 -3.57
CA VAL A 225 -11.92 -3.06 -3.69
C VAL A 225 -11.27 -3.37 -5.03
N ARG A 226 -10.85 -2.31 -5.74
CA ARG A 226 -10.09 -2.40 -6.99
C ARG A 226 -8.71 -1.80 -6.80
N LEU A 227 -7.71 -2.40 -7.46
CA LEU A 227 -6.35 -1.86 -7.46
C LEU A 227 -6.25 -0.67 -8.43
N GLY A 228 -5.58 0.40 -7.99
CA GLY A 228 -5.33 1.60 -8.77
C GLY A 228 -6.57 2.50 -8.89
N ASN A 229 -7.28 2.42 -9.99
CA ASN A 229 -8.43 3.26 -10.32
C ASN A 229 -9.75 2.47 -10.39
N LYS A 230 -10.85 3.16 -10.75
CA LYS A 230 -12.20 2.57 -10.83
C LYS A 230 -12.37 1.42 -11.84
N VAL A 231 -11.46 1.31 -12.82
CA VAL A 231 -11.44 0.23 -13.84
C VAL A 231 -10.34 -0.79 -13.61
N GLY A 232 -9.59 -0.65 -12.50
CA GLY A 232 -8.51 -1.56 -12.14
C GLY A 232 -8.99 -2.97 -11.79
N SER A 233 -8.03 -3.89 -11.65
CA SER A 233 -8.30 -5.27 -11.27
C SER A 233 -9.00 -5.35 -9.92
N LEU A 234 -10.01 -6.19 -9.85
CA LEU A 234 -10.79 -6.40 -8.62
C LEU A 234 -9.94 -7.20 -7.63
N ALA A 235 -9.71 -6.65 -6.46
CA ALA A 235 -8.99 -7.33 -5.39
C ALA A 235 -9.94 -8.07 -4.45
N VAL A 236 -11.05 -7.40 -4.09
CA VAL A 236 -12.10 -7.99 -3.26
C VAL A 236 -13.46 -7.65 -3.87
N SER A 237 -14.33 -8.63 -4.00
CA SER A 237 -15.73 -8.46 -4.42
C SER A 237 -16.64 -9.27 -3.53
N GLY A 238 -17.39 -8.57 -2.69
CA GLY A 238 -18.21 -9.23 -1.68
C GLY A 238 -17.40 -10.19 -0.82
N ALA A 239 -17.71 -11.49 -0.90
CA ALA A 239 -17.07 -12.55 -0.12
C ALA A 239 -15.83 -13.17 -0.81
N GLN A 240 -15.42 -12.68 -1.96
CA GLN A 240 -14.34 -13.27 -2.74
C GLN A 240 -13.13 -12.33 -2.82
N ALA A 241 -11.93 -12.88 -2.59
CA ALA A 241 -10.66 -12.23 -2.85
C ALA A 241 -10.02 -12.81 -4.11
N THR A 242 -9.41 -11.95 -4.92
CA THR A 242 -8.62 -12.37 -6.08
C THR A 242 -7.17 -12.58 -5.63
N THR A 243 -6.56 -13.68 -6.07
CA THR A 243 -5.14 -13.95 -5.83
C THR A 243 -4.29 -13.16 -6.84
N PHE A 244 -3.22 -12.54 -6.34
CA PHE A 244 -2.22 -11.83 -7.14
C PHE A 244 -0.88 -12.54 -7.08
N GLY A 245 -0.12 -12.43 -8.17
CA GLY A 245 1.24 -12.91 -8.27
C GLY A 245 2.15 -11.84 -8.89
N SER A 246 3.44 -12.08 -8.88
CA SER A 246 4.44 -11.26 -9.58
C SER A 246 5.11 -12.09 -10.68
N LYS A 247 5.25 -11.51 -11.88
CA LYS A 247 5.92 -12.14 -13.01
C LYS A 247 7.20 -11.39 -13.31
N PHE A 248 8.33 -12.11 -13.16
CA PHE A 248 9.66 -11.63 -13.52
C PHE A 248 10.06 -12.19 -14.88
N TYR A 249 10.83 -11.42 -15.64
CA TYR A 249 11.21 -11.76 -17.01
C TYR A 249 12.71 -12.06 -17.08
N ALA A 250 13.07 -13.32 -17.34
CA ALA A 250 14.48 -13.75 -17.43
C ALA A 250 15.26 -13.06 -18.56
N ASN A 251 14.57 -12.68 -19.65
CA ASN A 251 15.14 -11.98 -20.80
C ASN A 251 15.09 -10.45 -20.69
N GLN A 252 14.54 -9.92 -19.63
CA GLN A 252 14.48 -8.47 -19.32
C GLN A 252 14.81 -8.28 -17.84
N PRO A 253 16.08 -8.36 -17.45
CA PRO A 253 16.50 -8.19 -16.06
C PRO A 253 15.95 -6.89 -15.47
N GLY A 254 15.54 -6.94 -14.22
CA GLY A 254 14.94 -5.81 -13.54
C GLY A 254 13.45 -5.58 -13.81
N ARG A 255 12.86 -6.11 -14.91
CA ARG A 255 11.42 -5.93 -15.20
C ARG A 255 10.53 -6.85 -14.38
N VAL A 256 9.40 -6.31 -13.93
CA VAL A 256 8.37 -7.05 -13.22
C VAL A 256 6.98 -6.54 -13.59
N ASP A 257 6.04 -7.46 -13.73
CA ASP A 257 4.63 -7.15 -13.87
C ASP A 257 3.83 -7.83 -12.74
N LEU A 258 2.81 -7.15 -12.23
CA LEU A 258 1.83 -7.75 -11.34
C LEU A 258 0.81 -8.50 -12.19
N ILE A 259 0.46 -9.71 -11.77
CA ILE A 259 -0.55 -10.54 -12.40
C ILE A 259 -1.68 -10.81 -11.41
N SER A 260 -2.90 -10.97 -11.91
CA SER A 260 -4.06 -11.45 -11.15
C SER A 260 -4.47 -12.81 -11.70
N GLU A 261 -4.93 -13.68 -10.82
CA GLU A 261 -5.37 -15.05 -11.16
C GLU A 261 -6.84 -15.26 -10.76
N PRO A 262 -7.79 -14.51 -11.36
CA PRO A 262 -9.20 -14.74 -11.12
C PRO A 262 -9.59 -16.12 -11.67
N ASN A 263 -10.06 -17.01 -10.80
CA ASN A 263 -10.49 -18.38 -11.16
C ASN A 263 -9.42 -19.23 -11.90
N GLY A 264 -8.13 -18.97 -11.62
CA GLY A 264 -7.02 -19.68 -12.24
C GLY A 264 -6.53 -19.11 -13.58
N ASP A 265 -7.19 -18.09 -14.12
CA ASP A 265 -6.75 -17.40 -15.35
C ASP A 265 -5.75 -16.28 -15.02
N THR A 266 -4.54 -16.37 -15.52
CA THR A 266 -3.50 -15.34 -15.32
C THR A 266 -3.74 -14.15 -16.23
N ARG A 267 -3.93 -12.97 -15.63
CA ARG A 267 -4.13 -11.69 -16.35
C ARG A 267 -3.17 -10.62 -15.84
N PRO A 268 -2.56 -9.82 -16.73
CA PRO A 268 -1.72 -8.70 -16.29
C PRO A 268 -2.55 -7.63 -15.59
N VAL A 269 -2.02 -7.09 -14.49
CA VAL A 269 -2.61 -5.98 -13.74
C VAL A 269 -1.99 -4.68 -14.23
N SER A 270 -2.66 -3.99 -15.14
CA SER A 270 -2.17 -2.74 -15.75
C SER A 270 -2.22 -1.51 -14.82
N SER A 271 -2.88 -1.61 -13.68
CA SER A 271 -3.21 -0.47 -12.82
C SER A 271 -2.58 -0.50 -11.43
N ALA A 272 -1.60 -1.38 -11.18
CA ALA A 272 -0.86 -1.35 -9.92
C ALA A 272 -0.01 -0.08 -9.85
N SER A 273 -0.49 0.92 -9.12
CA SER A 273 0.18 2.21 -8.93
C SER A 273 0.05 2.63 -7.46
N GLY A 274 0.96 3.46 -6.99
CA GLY A 274 0.97 3.89 -5.60
C GLY A 274 1.24 2.75 -4.61
N GLY A 275 1.38 3.08 -3.35
CA GLY A 275 1.78 2.15 -2.32
C GLY A 275 3.18 1.56 -2.53
N MET A 276 3.66 0.83 -1.56
CA MET A 276 5.00 0.23 -1.57
C MET A 276 5.20 -0.68 -2.79
N LEU A 277 4.20 -1.48 -3.16
CA LEU A 277 4.25 -2.39 -4.30
C LEU A 277 4.32 -1.64 -5.63
N GLY A 278 3.45 -0.62 -5.82
CA GLY A 278 3.49 0.20 -7.02
C GLY A 278 4.81 0.95 -7.17
N GLY A 279 5.36 1.50 -6.08
CA GLY A 279 6.65 2.16 -6.06
C GLY A 279 7.82 1.21 -6.40
N LEU A 280 7.81 -0.03 -5.90
CA LEU A 280 8.81 -1.04 -6.23
C LEU A 280 8.74 -1.46 -7.71
N ILE A 281 7.53 -1.66 -8.24
CA ILE A 281 7.33 -2.00 -9.67
C ILE A 281 7.80 -0.84 -10.55
N GLN A 282 7.46 0.40 -10.18
CA GLN A 282 7.89 1.59 -10.91
C GLN A 282 9.42 1.74 -10.88
N LEU A 283 10.05 1.58 -9.72
CA LEU A 283 11.50 1.59 -9.57
C LEU A 283 12.16 0.57 -10.49
N ARG A 284 11.71 -0.68 -10.47
CA ARG A 284 12.29 -1.74 -11.31
C ARG A 284 12.14 -1.44 -12.80
N ASN A 285 10.95 -1.06 -13.23
CA ASN A 285 10.65 -0.88 -14.65
C ASN A 285 11.21 0.42 -15.22
N GLN A 286 11.31 1.50 -14.43
CA GLN A 286 11.71 2.83 -14.89
C GLN A 286 13.15 3.22 -14.55
N VAL A 287 13.76 2.60 -13.54
CA VAL A 287 15.11 2.94 -13.09
C VAL A 287 16.05 1.75 -13.21
N LEU A 288 15.74 0.64 -12.55
CA LEU A 288 16.66 -0.49 -12.46
C LEU A 288 16.86 -1.21 -13.80
N ALA A 289 15.79 -1.54 -14.51
CA ALA A 289 15.87 -2.22 -15.80
C ALA A 289 16.60 -1.39 -16.88
N PRO A 290 16.31 -0.08 -17.06
CA PRO A 290 17.10 0.77 -17.94
C PRO A 290 18.57 0.89 -17.51
N ALA A 291 18.86 1.00 -16.21
CA ALA A 291 20.23 1.08 -15.71
C ALA A 291 21.01 -0.21 -16.02
N MET A 292 20.43 -1.39 -15.77
CA MET A 292 21.05 -2.68 -16.11
C MET A 292 21.28 -2.84 -17.62
N ASN A 293 20.28 -2.48 -18.44
CA ASN A 293 20.40 -2.55 -19.90
C ASN A 293 21.50 -1.61 -20.44
N SER A 294 21.59 -0.39 -19.90
CA SER A 294 22.63 0.57 -20.28
C SER A 294 24.01 0.08 -19.86
N PHE A 295 24.11 -0.54 -18.69
CA PHE A 295 25.34 -1.11 -18.16
C PHE A 295 25.81 -2.30 -19.01
N ASP A 296 24.90 -3.21 -19.38
CA ASP A 296 25.20 -4.35 -20.27
C ASP A 296 25.62 -3.88 -21.67
N GLY A 297 24.99 -2.82 -22.19
CA GLY A 297 25.37 -2.20 -23.45
C GLY A 297 26.79 -1.64 -23.42
N LEU A 298 27.20 -0.97 -22.31
CA LEU A 298 28.57 -0.50 -22.14
C LEU A 298 29.61 -1.63 -22.04
N ALA A 299 29.24 -2.76 -21.50
CA ALA A 299 30.14 -3.92 -21.38
C ALA A 299 30.37 -4.65 -22.71
N GLN A 300 29.50 -4.43 -23.72
CA GLN A 300 29.56 -5.05 -25.05
C GLN A 300 30.31 -4.19 -26.09
N THR A 301 30.54 -2.90 -25.81
CA THR A 301 31.28 -1.97 -26.69
C THR A 301 32.74 -1.92 -26.33
#